data_166706d6cb490940ccc4649716ce446c
#
_entry.id   166706d6cb490940ccc4649716ce446c
#
_cell.length_a   1.000
_cell.length_b   1.000
_cell.length_c   1.000
_cell.angle_alpha   90.00
_cell.angle_beta   90.00
_cell.angle_gamma   90.00
#
_symmetry.space_group_name_H-M   'P 1'
#
loop_
_entity.id
_entity.type
_entity.pdbx_description
1 polymer ?
#
loop_
_entity_poly.entity_id
_entity_poly.type
_entity_poly.pdbx_seq_one_letter_code
_entity_poly.pdbx_strand_id
1 'polypeptide(L)'
;MITVKASPTRKSWIARVVWVVTTVSLLGAAAGCQDSASQQAGPAEVTFAPEVPPPITRSQPAKVVVNLEVTEQNGELARGITYNFWMYNGHVPGPFIRVRVGDTVEVHLKNRSSDKTHSVDFHFVSGPGGGAPVLMANPGQESVGEFKALKPGLFIYHCAANPMPAHMANGLYGLVLVEPEGGLPKVDREFYVMQSEFYTEGAVGKPGLQAYSSRKAAAETPEYIVFNGNVSSLMGHGALKARVGETVRIYFGNLGPNKISSFHIIGVIFDRVYREGGLTDPARNIQTTLVPPGGASVLDFQPQVPGDYTLLDHAIFRVDRGAMGLLSVEGPAAPDIYKKVK
;
A
#
# COMPACT_ATOMS: atom_id res chain seq x y z
N MET A 1 36.78 51.05 -23.04
CA MET A 1 37.48 52.30 -22.67
C MET A 1 37.39 52.46 -21.19
N ILE A 2 38.52 52.63 -20.61
CA ILE A 2 38.89 53.31 -19.34
C ILE A 2 38.77 52.45 -18.11
N THR A 3 39.74 52.31 -17.25
CA THR A 3 41.20 52.41 -17.20
C THR A 3 41.58 51.81 -15.82
N VAL A 4 42.65 51.05 -15.86
CA VAL A 4 43.35 50.53 -14.69
C VAL A 4 44.03 51.67 -13.92
N LYS A 5 44.03 51.60 -12.55
CA LYS A 5 45.08 52.26 -11.77
C LYS A 5 45.60 51.30 -10.70
N ALA A 6 46.91 51.18 -10.70
CA ALA A 6 47.69 50.35 -9.84
C ALA A 6 48.19 51.13 -8.62
N SER A 7 48.39 50.40 -7.52
CA SER A 7 49.46 50.35 -6.50
C SER A 7 50.01 51.66 -5.91
N PRO A 8 50.43 51.72 -4.61
CA PRO A 8 51.74 51.11 -4.29
C PRO A 8 51.97 50.57 -2.82
N THR A 9 52.97 49.70 -2.78
CA THR A 9 54.13 49.53 -1.86
C THR A 9 54.00 49.19 -0.36
N ARG A 10 54.49 48.01 -0.12
CA ARG A 10 55.37 47.47 0.94
C ARG A 10 55.72 48.36 2.14
N LYS A 11 55.57 47.77 3.35
CA LYS A 11 56.58 47.83 4.42
C LYS A 11 56.64 46.50 5.19
N SER A 12 57.83 45.93 5.18
CA SER A 12 58.28 44.74 5.90
C SER A 12 58.42 45.00 7.38
N TRP A 13 57.87 44.12 8.23
CA TRP A 13 58.30 44.00 9.63
C TRP A 13 58.65 42.54 9.90
N ILE A 14 59.94 42.30 10.16
CA ILE A 14 60.47 41.02 10.61
C ILE A 14 60.21 40.92 12.10
N ALA A 15 59.33 40.02 12.53
CA ALA A 15 59.21 39.64 13.94
C ALA A 15 59.71 38.21 14.12
N ARG A 16 60.72 38.07 14.97
CA ARG A 16 61.31 36.79 15.38
C ARG A 16 60.26 36.03 16.20
N VAL A 17 59.86 34.85 15.74
CA VAL A 17 59.04 33.91 16.48
C VAL A 17 59.92 32.86 17.14
N VAL A 18 59.94 32.84 18.44
CA VAL A 18 60.54 31.80 19.29
C VAL A 18 59.64 30.57 19.23
N TRP A 19 60.19 29.45 18.85
CA TRP A 19 59.48 28.17 18.88
C TRP A 19 59.55 27.60 20.29
N VAL A 20 58.40 27.54 20.97
CA VAL A 20 58.16 26.69 22.13
C VAL A 20 57.57 25.38 21.64
N VAL A 21 58.37 24.31 21.69
CA VAL A 21 57.90 22.95 21.38
C VAL A 21 57.16 22.44 22.63
N THR A 22 55.88 22.45 22.58
CA THR A 22 55.03 21.72 23.53
C THR A 22 54.64 20.40 22.90
N THR A 23 55.19 19.31 23.38
CA THR A 23 54.77 17.94 23.03
C THR A 23 53.39 17.69 23.62
N VAL A 24 52.36 17.75 22.75
CA VAL A 24 51.02 17.31 23.09
C VAL A 24 50.94 15.82 22.72
N SER A 25 50.88 14.96 23.71
CA SER A 25 50.56 13.54 23.56
C SER A 25 49.13 13.43 23.11
N LEU A 26 48.92 13.16 21.83
CA LEU A 26 47.61 12.75 21.25
C LEU A 26 47.31 11.32 21.70
N LEU A 27 46.53 11.18 22.77
CA LEU A 27 45.73 9.95 22.99
C LEU A 27 44.67 9.91 21.89
N GLY A 28 44.93 9.12 20.85
CA GLY A 28 43.98 8.82 19.80
C GLY A 28 42.81 8.01 20.38
N ALA A 29 41.72 8.68 20.66
CA ALA A 29 40.42 8.01 20.77
C ALA A 29 40.07 7.55 19.36
N ALA A 30 40.30 6.28 19.05
CA ALA A 30 39.72 5.62 17.90
C ALA A 30 38.19 5.59 18.17
N ALA A 31 37.49 6.58 17.63
CA ALA A 31 36.04 6.46 17.45
C ALA A 31 35.82 5.33 16.44
N GLY A 32 35.62 4.13 16.96
CA GLY A 32 35.15 3.02 16.15
C GLY A 32 33.84 3.45 15.53
N CYS A 33 33.79 3.63 14.22
CA CYS A 33 32.56 3.53 13.47
C CYS A 33 32.03 2.11 13.79
N GLN A 34 31.11 2.04 14.75
CA GLN A 34 30.24 0.88 14.84
C GLN A 34 29.37 0.94 13.57
N ASP A 35 29.76 0.18 12.56
CA ASP A 35 28.81 -0.28 11.57
C ASP A 35 27.65 -0.86 12.36
N SER A 36 26.53 -0.13 12.41
CA SER A 36 25.30 -0.64 12.93
C SER A 36 24.88 -1.78 12.00
N ALA A 37 25.34 -2.99 12.32
CA ALA A 37 24.88 -4.20 11.67
C ALA A 37 23.36 -4.17 11.73
N SER A 38 22.70 -3.98 10.57
CA SER A 38 21.25 -4.01 10.47
C SER A 38 20.80 -5.34 11.07
N GLN A 39 20.04 -5.30 12.16
CA GLN A 39 19.46 -6.50 12.74
C GLN A 39 18.65 -7.19 11.64
N GLN A 40 19.00 -8.42 11.30
CA GLN A 40 18.27 -9.21 10.33
C GLN A 40 16.94 -9.61 10.99
N ALA A 41 15.89 -8.86 10.72
CA ALA A 41 14.55 -9.35 10.97
C ALA A 41 14.28 -10.45 9.94
N GLY A 42 13.79 -11.59 10.38
CA GLY A 42 13.47 -12.71 9.49
C GLY A 42 12.46 -12.36 8.38
N PRO A 43 11.82 -13.36 7.77
CA PRO A 43 10.79 -13.14 6.77
C PRO A 43 9.71 -12.17 7.28
N ALA A 44 9.27 -11.24 6.44
CA ALA A 44 8.15 -10.37 6.76
C ALA A 44 6.91 -11.24 7.02
N GLU A 45 6.21 -10.95 8.12
CA GLU A 45 4.86 -11.45 8.29
C GLU A 45 3.97 -10.74 7.27
N VAL A 46 3.29 -11.52 6.44
CA VAL A 46 2.33 -11.01 5.46
C VAL A 46 0.96 -11.64 5.71
N THR A 47 -0.10 -10.89 5.47
CA THR A 47 -1.48 -11.37 5.61
C THR A 47 -2.24 -11.12 4.32
N PHE A 48 -3.42 -11.70 4.21
CA PHE A 48 -4.30 -11.52 3.07
C PHE A 48 -5.58 -10.79 3.49
N ALA A 49 -6.15 -10.04 2.55
CA ALA A 49 -7.35 -9.28 2.81
C ALA A 49 -8.50 -10.16 3.36
N PRO A 50 -9.22 -9.72 4.40
CA PRO A 50 -9.18 -8.38 5.00
C PRO A 50 -8.17 -8.20 6.15
N GLU A 51 -7.33 -9.20 6.44
CA GLU A 51 -6.40 -9.20 7.57
C GLU A 51 -5.16 -8.30 7.30
N VAL A 52 -4.61 -7.75 8.38
CA VAL A 52 -3.42 -6.89 8.38
C VAL A 52 -2.37 -7.47 9.31
N PRO A 53 -1.07 -7.51 8.94
CA PRO A 53 -0.02 -7.95 9.85
C PRO A 53 0.03 -7.07 11.11
N PRO A 54 0.43 -7.62 12.27
CA PRO A 54 0.52 -6.87 13.51
C PRO A 54 1.45 -5.65 13.40
N PRO A 55 1.22 -4.58 14.20
CA PRO A 55 2.10 -3.42 14.26
C PRO A 55 3.55 -3.80 14.55
N ILE A 56 4.50 -3.12 13.91
CA ILE A 56 5.93 -3.34 14.12
C ILE A 56 6.32 -2.83 15.50
N THR A 57 6.91 -3.70 16.32
CA THR A 57 7.31 -3.38 17.70
C THR A 57 8.78 -2.98 17.84
N ARG A 58 9.63 -3.27 16.86
CA ARG A 58 11.04 -2.90 16.88
C ARG A 58 11.24 -1.40 16.67
N SER A 59 12.18 -0.82 17.40
CA SER A 59 12.51 0.61 17.31
C SER A 59 13.56 0.93 16.24
N GLN A 60 14.35 -0.06 15.81
CA GLN A 60 15.41 0.12 14.82
C GLN A 60 15.02 -0.43 13.46
N PRO A 61 15.55 0.17 12.36
CA PRO A 61 15.46 -0.41 11.03
C PRO A 61 16.11 -1.80 10.97
N ALA A 62 15.60 -2.64 10.08
CA ALA A 62 16.10 -3.99 9.88
C ALA A 62 16.12 -4.35 8.39
N LYS A 63 16.81 -5.44 8.06
CA LYS A 63 16.65 -6.11 6.77
C LYS A 63 15.46 -7.06 6.87
N VAL A 64 14.45 -6.82 6.05
CA VAL A 64 13.17 -7.56 6.01
C VAL A 64 13.07 -8.28 4.68
N VAL A 65 12.81 -9.59 4.71
CA VAL A 65 12.68 -10.40 3.48
C VAL A 65 11.20 -10.59 3.13
N VAL A 66 10.82 -10.22 1.92
CA VAL A 66 9.46 -10.37 1.37
C VAL A 66 9.50 -11.41 0.25
N ASN A 67 8.73 -12.49 0.40
CA ASN A 67 8.61 -13.52 -0.62
C ASN A 67 7.27 -13.37 -1.35
N LEU A 68 7.34 -13.14 -2.66
CA LEU A 68 6.20 -13.09 -3.56
C LEU A 68 6.30 -14.21 -4.61
N GLU A 69 5.21 -14.90 -4.82
CA GLU A 69 5.09 -15.91 -5.87
C GLU A 69 3.94 -15.56 -6.81
N VAL A 70 4.22 -15.50 -8.11
CA VAL A 70 3.17 -15.27 -9.12
C VAL A 70 2.60 -16.59 -9.60
N THR A 71 1.27 -16.69 -9.57
CA THR A 71 0.49 -17.81 -10.09
C THR A 71 -0.68 -17.33 -10.94
N GLU A 72 -1.18 -18.18 -11.83
CA GLU A 72 -2.38 -17.95 -12.63
C GLU A 72 -3.39 -19.06 -12.35
N GLN A 73 -4.59 -18.71 -11.89
CA GLN A 73 -5.62 -19.69 -11.54
C GLN A 73 -7.03 -19.17 -11.82
N ASN A 74 -7.93 -20.07 -12.18
CA ASN A 74 -9.35 -19.76 -12.26
C ASN A 74 -9.93 -19.68 -10.86
N GLY A 75 -10.63 -18.58 -10.57
CA GLY A 75 -11.30 -18.32 -9.30
C GLY A 75 -12.68 -17.70 -9.52
N GLU A 76 -13.47 -17.63 -8.45
CA GLU A 76 -14.80 -17.00 -8.49
C GLU A 76 -14.65 -15.47 -8.47
N LEU A 77 -15.18 -14.79 -9.49
CA LEU A 77 -15.32 -13.34 -9.55
C LEU A 77 -16.68 -12.89 -9.00
N ALA A 78 -17.72 -13.64 -9.31
CA ALA A 78 -19.07 -13.48 -8.79
C ALA A 78 -19.74 -14.86 -8.79
N ARG A 79 -20.88 -15.00 -8.11
CA ARG A 79 -21.59 -16.29 -8.01
C ARG A 79 -21.85 -16.92 -9.38
N GLY A 80 -21.24 -18.08 -9.63
CA GLY A 80 -21.32 -18.83 -10.88
C GLY A 80 -20.53 -18.23 -12.06
N ILE A 81 -19.68 -17.24 -11.79
CA ILE A 81 -18.83 -16.55 -12.76
C ILE A 81 -17.40 -16.68 -12.31
N THR A 82 -16.58 -17.32 -13.14
CA THR A 82 -15.16 -17.51 -12.88
C THR A 82 -14.31 -16.64 -13.80
N TYR A 83 -13.11 -16.33 -13.34
CA TYR A 83 -12.13 -15.51 -14.05
C TYR A 83 -10.75 -16.13 -13.90
N ASN A 84 -9.87 -16.00 -14.88
CA ASN A 84 -8.47 -16.40 -14.74
C ASN A 84 -7.69 -15.28 -14.08
N PHE A 85 -7.53 -15.38 -12.75
CA PHE A 85 -6.78 -14.41 -11.97
C PHE A 85 -5.27 -14.65 -12.07
N TRP A 86 -4.51 -13.57 -12.13
CA TRP A 86 -3.08 -13.56 -11.96
C TRP A 86 -2.80 -12.99 -10.56
N MET A 87 -2.07 -13.74 -9.75
CA MET A 87 -2.07 -13.53 -8.31
C MET A 87 -0.67 -13.47 -7.73
N TYR A 88 -0.46 -12.60 -6.75
CA TYR A 88 0.66 -12.74 -5.82
C TYR A 88 0.23 -13.62 -4.65
N ASN A 89 1.02 -14.68 -4.41
CA ASN A 89 0.81 -15.66 -3.33
C ASN A 89 -0.60 -16.28 -3.33
N GLY A 90 -1.20 -16.47 -4.52
CA GLY A 90 -2.50 -17.13 -4.70
C GLY A 90 -3.72 -16.31 -4.30
N HIS A 91 -3.59 -15.00 -4.10
CA HIS A 91 -4.67 -14.11 -3.66
C HIS A 91 -4.83 -12.86 -4.53
N VAL A 92 -6.03 -12.34 -4.60
CA VAL A 92 -6.38 -11.01 -5.15
C VAL A 92 -7.24 -10.27 -4.13
N PRO A 93 -6.76 -9.13 -3.61
CA PRO A 93 -5.43 -8.59 -3.80
C PRO A 93 -4.34 -9.50 -3.23
N GLY A 94 -3.11 -9.30 -3.67
CA GLY A 94 -1.92 -9.93 -3.09
C GLY A 94 -1.71 -9.58 -1.62
N PRO A 95 -0.69 -10.13 -0.94
CA PRO A 95 -0.51 -9.96 0.49
C PRO A 95 -0.30 -8.51 0.91
N PHE A 96 -0.81 -8.17 2.11
CA PHE A 96 -0.44 -6.91 2.78
C PHE A 96 0.97 -7.03 3.34
N ILE A 97 1.84 -6.12 2.97
CA ILE A 97 3.23 -6.06 3.42
C ILE A 97 3.36 -4.92 4.42
N ARG A 98 3.96 -5.18 5.60
CA ARG A 98 4.15 -4.18 6.65
C ARG A 98 5.63 -4.06 6.98
N VAL A 99 6.20 -2.87 6.71
CA VAL A 99 7.59 -2.51 6.98
C VAL A 99 7.65 -1.13 7.64
N ARG A 100 8.81 -0.63 8.03
CA ARG A 100 8.95 0.71 8.59
C ARG A 100 9.99 1.53 7.84
N VAL A 101 9.95 2.85 8.05
CA VAL A 101 10.98 3.76 7.54
C VAL A 101 12.36 3.31 8.01
N GLY A 102 13.30 3.33 7.09
CA GLY A 102 14.68 2.91 7.32
C GLY A 102 14.94 1.43 7.10
N ASP A 103 13.91 0.59 6.92
CA ASP A 103 14.13 -0.82 6.58
C ASP A 103 14.79 -0.97 5.22
N THR A 104 15.57 -2.02 5.11
CA THR A 104 16.03 -2.57 3.86
C THR A 104 15.14 -3.76 3.51
N VAL A 105 14.35 -3.62 2.45
CA VAL A 105 13.38 -4.63 2.03
C VAL A 105 13.99 -5.44 0.89
N GLU A 106 14.33 -6.70 1.17
CA GLU A 106 14.76 -7.67 0.17
C GLU A 106 13.51 -8.40 -0.35
N VAL A 107 13.28 -8.31 -1.64
CA VAL A 107 12.11 -8.92 -2.28
C VAL A 107 12.57 -10.07 -3.17
N HIS A 108 12.03 -11.25 -2.92
CA HIS A 108 12.15 -12.43 -3.77
C HIS A 108 10.87 -12.59 -4.57
N LEU A 109 10.95 -12.41 -5.88
CA LEU A 109 9.83 -12.65 -6.79
C LEU A 109 10.04 -13.95 -7.56
N LYS A 110 9.22 -14.95 -7.26
CA LYS A 110 9.22 -16.24 -7.95
C LYS A 110 8.08 -16.30 -8.96
N ASN A 111 8.40 -16.47 -10.22
CA ASN A 111 7.40 -16.56 -11.28
C ASN A 111 7.06 -18.03 -11.58
N ARG A 112 5.81 -18.42 -11.30
CA ARG A 112 5.25 -19.75 -11.60
C ARG A 112 4.40 -19.79 -12.88
N SER A 113 4.26 -18.66 -13.56
CA SER A 113 3.61 -18.63 -14.87
C SER A 113 4.34 -19.54 -15.87
N SER A 114 3.60 -20.15 -16.78
CA SER A 114 4.15 -21.03 -17.82
C SER A 114 4.71 -20.26 -19.01
N ASP A 115 4.21 -19.06 -19.28
CA ASP A 115 4.45 -18.34 -20.53
C ASP A 115 4.63 -16.82 -20.40
N LYS A 116 4.37 -16.23 -19.23
CA LYS A 116 4.42 -14.77 -19.04
C LYS A 116 5.56 -14.34 -18.13
N THR A 117 6.23 -13.28 -18.51
CA THR A 117 7.16 -12.55 -17.65
C THR A 117 6.37 -11.69 -16.66
N HIS A 118 6.77 -11.68 -15.40
CA HIS A 118 6.18 -10.87 -14.35
C HIS A 118 7.22 -10.02 -13.63
N SER A 119 6.78 -9.01 -12.91
CA SER A 119 7.63 -8.14 -12.09
C SER A 119 6.85 -7.57 -10.92
N VAL A 120 7.49 -6.72 -10.11
CA VAL A 120 6.79 -5.88 -9.12
C VAL A 120 7.34 -4.47 -9.18
N ASP A 121 6.44 -3.52 -9.36
CA ASP A 121 6.63 -2.10 -9.10
C ASP A 121 6.07 -1.79 -7.72
N PHE A 122 6.90 -1.26 -6.84
CA PHE A 122 6.51 -0.81 -5.50
C PHE A 122 6.50 0.71 -5.45
N HIS A 123 5.37 1.33 -5.22
CA HIS A 123 5.25 2.78 -5.13
C HIS A 123 6.01 3.40 -3.96
N PHE A 124 6.48 2.62 -2.97
CA PHE A 124 7.37 3.11 -1.90
C PHE A 124 8.83 3.21 -2.34
N VAL A 125 9.22 2.58 -3.45
CA VAL A 125 10.60 2.52 -3.92
C VAL A 125 10.96 3.81 -4.66
N SER A 126 11.98 4.51 -4.19
CA SER A 126 12.52 5.68 -4.86
C SER A 126 13.59 5.25 -5.87
N GLY A 127 13.19 5.07 -7.12
CA GLY A 127 14.08 4.66 -8.20
C GLY A 127 13.34 4.42 -9.51
N PRO A 128 14.03 4.32 -10.66
CA PRO A 128 13.40 4.10 -11.95
C PRO A 128 12.54 2.83 -11.97
N GLY A 129 11.28 2.95 -12.39
CA GLY A 129 10.34 1.84 -12.50
C GLY A 129 9.98 1.17 -11.17
N GLY A 130 10.12 1.89 -10.01
CA GLY A 130 9.67 1.38 -8.70
C GLY A 130 10.24 0.01 -8.29
N GLY A 131 11.42 -0.36 -8.83
CA GLY A 131 12.04 -1.67 -8.62
C GLY A 131 11.69 -2.72 -9.68
N ALA A 132 10.70 -2.48 -10.55
CA ALA A 132 10.25 -3.46 -11.53
C ALA A 132 11.35 -3.98 -12.47
N PRO A 133 12.31 -3.15 -12.98
CA PRO A 133 13.40 -3.66 -13.80
C PRO A 133 14.31 -4.65 -13.07
N VAL A 134 14.47 -4.49 -11.75
CA VAL A 134 15.29 -5.39 -10.90
C VAL A 134 14.53 -6.68 -10.61
N LEU A 135 13.22 -6.59 -10.47
CA LEU A 135 12.34 -7.71 -10.12
C LEU A 135 11.69 -8.39 -11.35
N MET A 136 12.21 -8.17 -12.56
CA MET A 136 11.71 -8.86 -13.74
C MET A 136 12.08 -10.35 -13.71
N ALA A 137 11.09 -11.22 -13.70
CA ALA A 137 11.26 -12.67 -13.65
C ALA A 137 10.55 -13.35 -14.84
N ASN A 138 11.30 -14.08 -15.65
CA ASN A 138 10.73 -14.92 -16.72
C ASN A 138 10.06 -16.17 -16.16
N PRO A 139 9.26 -16.90 -16.96
CA PRO A 139 8.64 -18.14 -16.53
C PRO A 139 9.62 -19.11 -15.84
N GLY A 140 9.23 -19.59 -14.66
CA GLY A 140 10.04 -20.52 -13.85
C GLY A 140 11.24 -19.90 -13.13
N GLN A 141 11.52 -18.60 -13.31
CA GLN A 141 12.64 -17.91 -12.70
C GLN A 141 12.26 -17.21 -11.38
N GLU A 142 13.28 -16.89 -10.61
CA GLU A 142 13.22 -16.02 -9.44
C GLU A 142 14.13 -14.81 -9.68
N SER A 143 13.64 -13.64 -9.27
CA SER A 143 14.43 -12.41 -9.23
C SER A 143 14.46 -11.87 -7.81
N VAL A 144 15.60 -11.32 -7.40
CA VAL A 144 15.81 -10.76 -6.07
C VAL A 144 16.24 -9.32 -6.19
N GLY A 145 15.60 -8.44 -5.44
CA GLY A 145 15.94 -7.02 -5.37
C GLY A 145 15.93 -6.51 -3.94
N GLU A 146 16.72 -5.48 -3.66
CA GLU A 146 16.81 -4.88 -2.33
C GLU A 146 16.54 -3.37 -2.44
N PHE A 147 15.63 -2.87 -1.59
CA PHE A 147 15.14 -1.50 -1.63
C PHE A 147 15.10 -0.89 -0.24
N LYS A 148 15.44 0.40 -0.13
CA LYS A 148 15.35 1.16 1.11
C LYS A 148 13.98 1.82 1.25
N ALA A 149 13.28 1.59 2.35
CA ALA A 149 12.03 2.27 2.70
C ALA A 149 12.33 3.68 3.23
N LEU A 150 12.30 4.68 2.35
CA LEU A 150 12.76 6.05 2.66
C LEU A 150 11.68 6.95 3.25
N LYS A 151 10.42 6.71 2.93
CA LYS A 151 9.28 7.56 3.31
C LYS A 151 8.16 6.72 3.92
N PRO A 152 7.54 7.18 5.02
CA PRO A 152 6.36 6.52 5.56
C PRO A 152 5.16 6.76 4.64
N GLY A 153 4.26 5.77 4.55
CA GLY A 153 3.06 5.86 3.73
C GLY A 153 2.39 4.51 3.52
N LEU A 154 1.16 4.56 3.01
CA LEU A 154 0.46 3.40 2.47
C LEU A 154 0.58 3.44 0.95
N PHE A 155 1.19 2.42 0.37
CA PHE A 155 1.56 2.39 -1.03
C PHE A 155 0.96 1.18 -1.74
N ILE A 156 0.63 1.35 -3.02
CA ILE A 156 0.30 0.24 -3.91
C ILE A 156 1.59 -0.47 -4.34
N TYR A 157 1.50 -1.76 -4.63
CA TYR A 157 2.43 -2.45 -5.50
C TYR A 157 1.66 -3.22 -6.57
N HIS A 158 2.26 -3.37 -7.75
CA HIS A 158 1.63 -4.09 -8.87
C HIS A 158 2.66 -4.62 -9.87
N CYS A 159 2.23 -5.52 -10.74
CA CYS A 159 3.08 -5.97 -11.84
C CYS A 159 3.25 -4.86 -12.90
N ALA A 160 4.48 -4.68 -13.35
CA ALA A 160 4.83 -3.72 -14.41
C ALA A 160 5.46 -4.39 -15.65
N ALA A 161 5.36 -5.71 -15.78
CA ALA A 161 5.74 -6.41 -17.00
C ALA A 161 4.77 -6.09 -18.16
N ASN A 162 5.28 -6.08 -19.39
CA ASN A 162 4.45 -5.79 -20.55
C ASN A 162 3.55 -6.98 -20.97
N PRO A 163 2.29 -6.71 -21.36
CA PRO A 163 1.57 -5.42 -21.35
C PRO A 163 1.03 -5.08 -19.95
N MET A 164 1.66 -4.12 -19.27
CA MET A 164 1.39 -3.76 -17.88
C MET A 164 -0.09 -3.60 -17.51
N PRO A 165 -0.96 -2.92 -18.31
CA PRO A 165 -2.37 -2.76 -17.95
C PRO A 165 -3.11 -4.08 -17.82
N ALA A 166 -2.76 -5.10 -18.63
CA ALA A 166 -3.38 -6.41 -18.55
C ALA A 166 -2.98 -7.15 -17.26
N HIS A 167 -1.71 -7.04 -16.84
CA HIS A 167 -1.23 -7.66 -15.60
C HIS A 167 -1.96 -7.08 -14.37
N MET A 168 -2.14 -5.77 -14.33
CA MET A 168 -2.89 -5.08 -13.27
C MET A 168 -4.36 -5.50 -13.27
N ALA A 169 -5.02 -5.44 -14.43
CA ALA A 169 -6.44 -5.74 -14.56
C ALA A 169 -6.79 -7.22 -14.31
N ASN A 170 -5.81 -8.12 -14.32
CA ASN A 170 -6.00 -9.54 -14.03
C ASN A 170 -5.72 -9.92 -12.57
N GLY A 171 -5.24 -8.99 -11.70
CA GLY A 171 -5.18 -9.25 -10.26
C GLY A 171 -3.80 -9.10 -9.60
N LEU A 172 -2.75 -8.74 -10.34
CA LEU A 172 -1.38 -8.61 -9.81
C LEU A 172 -1.14 -7.27 -9.12
N TYR A 173 -1.64 -7.12 -7.91
CA TYR A 173 -1.52 -5.91 -7.09
C TYR A 173 -1.74 -6.20 -5.60
N GLY A 174 -1.31 -5.27 -4.74
CA GLY A 174 -1.56 -5.28 -3.31
C GLY A 174 -1.13 -3.98 -2.63
N LEU A 175 -1.07 -3.99 -1.29
CA LEU A 175 -0.66 -2.85 -0.48
C LEU A 175 0.61 -3.14 0.31
N VAL A 176 1.43 -2.10 0.47
CA VAL A 176 2.54 -2.06 1.41
C VAL A 176 2.42 -0.84 2.31
N LEU A 177 2.44 -1.07 3.62
CA LEU A 177 2.52 -0.01 4.63
C LEU A 177 3.98 0.16 5.04
N VAL A 178 4.51 1.35 4.86
CA VAL A 178 5.76 1.78 5.46
C VAL A 178 5.42 2.61 6.70
N GLU A 179 5.54 2.02 7.89
CA GLU A 179 5.26 2.74 9.15
C GLU A 179 6.27 3.86 9.41
N PRO A 180 5.85 4.99 9.99
CA PRO A 180 6.76 6.00 10.52
C PRO A 180 7.58 5.44 11.70
N GLU A 181 8.66 6.11 12.07
CA GLU A 181 9.54 5.68 13.18
C GLU A 181 8.81 5.43 14.50
N GLY A 182 7.82 6.26 14.82
CA GLY A 182 7.00 6.14 16.03
C GLY A 182 5.81 5.17 15.91
N GLY A 183 5.65 4.49 14.76
CA GLY A 183 4.44 3.74 14.43
C GLY A 183 3.23 4.64 14.17
N LEU A 184 2.09 4.02 13.91
CA LEU A 184 0.81 4.71 13.81
C LEU A 184 0.10 4.77 15.16
N PRO A 185 -0.83 5.71 15.39
CA PRO A 185 -1.70 5.69 16.56
C PRO A 185 -2.38 4.33 16.68
N LYS A 186 -2.43 3.79 17.91
CA LYS A 186 -3.07 2.50 18.17
C LYS A 186 -4.56 2.58 17.87
N VAL A 187 -5.09 1.49 17.31
CA VAL A 187 -6.51 1.27 17.07
C VAL A 187 -6.89 -0.14 17.53
N ASP A 188 -8.19 -0.42 17.67
CA ASP A 188 -8.66 -1.71 18.17
C ASP A 188 -8.79 -2.73 17.03
N ARG A 189 -9.07 -2.25 15.81
CA ARG A 189 -9.22 -3.08 14.60
C ARG A 189 -8.50 -2.44 13.42
N GLU A 190 -7.83 -3.28 12.63
CA GLU A 190 -7.22 -2.90 11.36
C GLU A 190 -7.75 -3.81 10.25
N PHE A 191 -8.10 -3.25 9.10
CA PHE A 191 -8.58 -3.99 7.94
C PHE A 191 -7.88 -3.57 6.65
N TYR A 192 -7.65 -4.54 5.79
CA TYR A 192 -7.15 -4.38 4.44
C TYR A 192 -8.32 -4.48 3.45
N VAL A 193 -8.63 -3.38 2.78
CA VAL A 193 -9.67 -3.32 1.73
C VAL A 193 -9.09 -2.72 0.47
N MET A 194 -9.28 -3.37 -0.67
CA MET A 194 -8.76 -2.89 -1.94
C MET A 194 -9.81 -2.99 -3.04
N GLN A 195 -10.09 -1.85 -3.69
CA GLN A 195 -10.97 -1.79 -4.86
C GLN A 195 -10.19 -2.08 -6.13
N SER A 196 -10.84 -2.79 -7.06
CA SER A 196 -10.29 -3.05 -8.39
C SER A 196 -11.38 -3.28 -9.42
N GLU A 197 -10.98 -3.26 -10.69
CA GLU A 197 -11.84 -3.36 -11.86
C GLU A 197 -11.52 -4.62 -12.65
N PHE A 198 -12.56 -5.35 -13.08
CA PHE A 198 -12.43 -6.49 -13.99
C PHE A 198 -13.21 -6.24 -15.28
N TYR A 199 -12.53 -6.49 -16.39
CA TYR A 199 -13.03 -6.25 -17.73
C TYR A 199 -13.23 -7.60 -18.43
N THR A 200 -14.46 -8.10 -18.42
CA THR A 200 -14.79 -9.41 -18.98
C THR A 200 -15.39 -9.28 -20.39
N GLU A 201 -15.08 -10.22 -21.30
CA GLU A 201 -15.73 -10.25 -22.63
C GLU A 201 -17.26 -10.44 -22.50
N GLY A 202 -17.70 -11.29 -21.58
CA GLY A 202 -19.11 -11.43 -21.24
C GLY A 202 -19.65 -10.20 -20.50
N ALA A 203 -20.95 -9.94 -20.64
CA ALA A 203 -21.66 -8.94 -19.85
C ALA A 203 -21.74 -9.36 -18.38
N VAL A 204 -22.05 -8.40 -17.51
CA VAL A 204 -22.32 -8.64 -16.07
C VAL A 204 -23.36 -9.76 -15.93
N GLY A 205 -23.07 -10.74 -15.06
CA GLY A 205 -23.98 -11.87 -14.81
C GLY A 205 -23.88 -13.03 -15.83
N LYS A 206 -23.07 -12.95 -16.87
CA LYS A 206 -22.87 -14.07 -17.78
C LYS A 206 -22.14 -15.21 -17.09
N PRO A 207 -22.75 -16.41 -16.93
CA PRO A 207 -22.14 -17.49 -16.16
C PRO A 207 -20.93 -18.14 -16.85
N GLY A 208 -20.13 -18.86 -16.06
CA GLY A 208 -18.95 -19.60 -16.49
C GLY A 208 -17.68 -18.77 -16.53
N LEU A 209 -16.63 -19.33 -17.15
CA LEU A 209 -15.33 -18.69 -17.25
C LEU A 209 -15.38 -17.50 -18.22
N GLN A 210 -14.96 -16.33 -17.71
CA GLN A 210 -14.88 -15.09 -18.47
C GLN A 210 -13.44 -14.79 -18.85
N ALA A 211 -13.23 -14.42 -20.11
CA ALA A 211 -11.95 -13.94 -20.60
C ALA A 211 -11.79 -12.43 -20.36
N TYR A 212 -10.56 -11.97 -20.20
CA TYR A 212 -10.21 -10.56 -20.15
C TYR A 212 -10.50 -9.85 -21.48
N SER A 213 -11.08 -8.65 -21.39
CA SER A 213 -11.38 -7.80 -22.55
C SER A 213 -10.50 -6.55 -22.57
N SER A 214 -9.44 -6.60 -23.35
CA SER A 214 -8.55 -5.45 -23.56
C SER A 214 -9.28 -4.25 -24.19
N ARG A 215 -10.26 -4.50 -25.07
CA ARG A 215 -11.10 -3.49 -25.69
C ARG A 215 -11.91 -2.70 -24.65
N LYS A 216 -12.56 -3.42 -23.72
CA LYS A 216 -13.34 -2.78 -22.64
C LYS A 216 -12.43 -2.07 -21.63
N ALA A 217 -11.26 -2.63 -21.35
CA ALA A 217 -10.27 -1.99 -20.49
C ALA A 217 -9.78 -0.67 -21.08
N ALA A 218 -9.45 -0.65 -22.37
CA ALA A 218 -9.07 0.57 -23.08
C ALA A 218 -10.21 1.60 -23.19
N ALA A 219 -11.46 1.14 -23.23
CA ALA A 219 -12.66 1.99 -23.22
C ALA A 219 -13.09 2.40 -21.80
N GLU A 220 -12.39 1.94 -20.77
CA GLU A 220 -12.68 2.21 -19.35
C GLU A 220 -14.11 1.80 -18.94
N THR A 221 -14.60 0.67 -19.45
CA THR A 221 -15.94 0.14 -19.20
C THR A 221 -15.88 -1.21 -18.49
N PRO A 222 -15.51 -1.25 -17.19
CA PRO A 222 -15.45 -2.50 -16.43
C PRO A 222 -16.84 -3.12 -16.24
N GLU A 223 -16.94 -4.42 -16.35
CA GLU A 223 -18.13 -5.17 -15.97
C GLU A 223 -18.24 -5.29 -14.44
N TYR A 224 -17.13 -5.50 -13.77
CA TYR A 224 -17.10 -5.65 -12.32
C TYR A 224 -16.17 -4.62 -11.69
N ILE A 225 -16.62 -4.04 -10.59
CA ILE A 225 -15.84 -3.20 -9.69
C ILE A 225 -16.07 -3.79 -8.31
N VAL A 226 -15.01 -4.29 -7.68
CA VAL A 226 -15.18 -5.13 -6.48
C VAL A 226 -14.21 -4.72 -5.38
N PHE A 227 -14.54 -5.08 -4.15
CA PHE A 227 -13.59 -5.07 -3.05
C PHE A 227 -12.95 -6.45 -2.92
N ASN A 228 -11.65 -6.49 -2.63
CA ASN A 228 -10.88 -7.71 -2.34
C ASN A 228 -11.11 -8.87 -3.34
N GLY A 229 -11.10 -8.54 -4.63
CA GLY A 229 -10.99 -9.51 -5.73
C GLY A 229 -12.27 -10.15 -6.22
N ASN A 230 -13.38 -10.11 -5.48
CA ASN A 230 -14.67 -10.62 -5.97
C ASN A 230 -15.88 -9.91 -5.36
N VAL A 231 -17.05 -10.09 -5.99
CA VAL A 231 -18.31 -9.41 -5.60
C VAL A 231 -18.75 -9.72 -4.16
N SER A 232 -18.39 -10.87 -3.61
CA SER A 232 -18.87 -11.34 -2.31
C SER A 232 -17.82 -11.31 -1.22
N SER A 233 -16.60 -10.87 -1.49
CA SER A 233 -15.45 -10.98 -0.57
C SER A 233 -15.71 -10.36 0.82
N LEU A 234 -16.42 -9.24 0.86
CA LEU A 234 -16.79 -8.55 2.12
C LEU A 234 -18.26 -8.72 2.48
N MET A 235 -18.89 -9.84 2.09
CA MET A 235 -20.29 -10.15 2.37
C MET A 235 -20.44 -11.43 3.20
N GLY A 236 -21.53 -11.56 3.94
CA GLY A 236 -21.80 -12.76 4.74
C GLY A 236 -20.68 -13.08 5.72
N HIS A 237 -20.03 -14.23 5.56
CA HIS A 237 -18.90 -14.62 6.42
C HIS A 237 -17.66 -13.75 6.22
N GLY A 238 -17.51 -13.10 5.07
CA GLY A 238 -16.41 -12.17 4.77
C GLY A 238 -16.66 -10.74 5.26
N ALA A 239 -17.82 -10.44 5.85
CA ALA A 239 -18.12 -9.13 6.40
C ALA A 239 -17.11 -8.74 7.49
N LEU A 240 -16.64 -7.48 7.46
CA LEU A 240 -15.79 -6.94 8.50
C LEU A 240 -16.54 -6.90 9.84
N LYS A 241 -15.84 -7.03 10.96
CA LYS A 241 -16.47 -7.09 12.29
C LYS A 241 -15.82 -6.12 13.25
N ALA A 242 -16.64 -5.33 13.94
CA ALA A 242 -16.21 -4.44 15.00
C ALA A 242 -17.26 -4.39 16.14
N ARG A 243 -16.94 -3.64 17.19
CA ARG A 243 -17.87 -3.36 18.28
C ARG A 243 -18.07 -1.85 18.43
N VAL A 244 -19.21 -1.47 18.98
CA VAL A 244 -19.50 -0.09 19.35
C VAL A 244 -18.37 0.43 20.25
N GLY A 245 -17.82 1.61 19.90
CA GLY A 245 -16.76 2.27 20.64
C GLY A 245 -15.34 1.81 20.29
N GLU A 246 -15.16 0.71 19.53
CA GLU A 246 -13.84 0.36 19.01
C GLU A 246 -13.38 1.38 17.95
N THR A 247 -12.10 1.74 17.98
CA THR A 247 -11.48 2.51 16.90
C THR A 247 -11.10 1.55 15.77
N VAL A 248 -11.68 1.77 14.61
CA VAL A 248 -11.45 0.96 13.41
C VAL A 248 -10.56 1.73 12.45
N ARG A 249 -9.56 1.06 11.90
CA ARG A 249 -8.71 1.55 10.81
C ARG A 249 -8.90 0.71 9.57
N ILE A 250 -9.16 1.36 8.43
CA ILE A 250 -9.13 0.71 7.13
C ILE A 250 -7.95 1.23 6.33
N TYR A 251 -7.08 0.33 5.90
CA TYR A 251 -6.08 0.56 4.87
C TYR A 251 -6.75 0.30 3.53
N PHE A 252 -7.17 1.38 2.87
CA PHE A 252 -7.92 1.31 1.64
C PHE A 252 -7.04 1.62 0.44
N GLY A 253 -6.97 0.68 -0.51
CA GLY A 253 -6.31 0.87 -1.81
C GLY A 253 -7.30 0.88 -2.96
N ASN A 254 -7.00 1.63 -4.00
CA ASN A 254 -7.68 1.55 -5.28
C ASN A 254 -6.65 1.28 -6.38
N LEU A 255 -6.61 0.04 -6.86
CA LEU A 255 -5.79 -0.22 -8.04
C LEU A 255 -6.33 0.51 -9.26
N GLY A 256 -7.61 0.56 -9.42
CA GLY A 256 -8.30 0.91 -10.67
C GLY A 256 -8.33 -0.31 -11.60
N PRO A 257 -7.72 -0.25 -12.80
CA PRO A 257 -6.69 0.70 -13.25
C PRO A 257 -7.20 2.06 -13.75
N ASN A 258 -8.49 2.25 -13.96
CA ASN A 258 -9.01 3.43 -14.65
C ASN A 258 -9.89 4.34 -13.78
N LYS A 259 -10.70 3.79 -12.85
CA LYS A 259 -11.72 4.56 -12.13
C LYS A 259 -11.25 5.02 -10.76
N ILE A 260 -11.47 6.32 -10.47
CA ILE A 260 -11.35 6.86 -9.12
C ILE A 260 -12.40 6.20 -8.24
N SER A 261 -12.04 5.79 -7.03
CA SER A 261 -12.99 5.36 -6.00
C SER A 261 -13.51 6.55 -5.21
N SER A 262 -14.82 6.60 -4.97
CA SER A 262 -15.47 7.48 -4.00
C SER A 262 -15.86 6.66 -2.78
N PHE A 263 -14.88 6.26 -1.98
CA PHE A 263 -15.07 5.33 -0.87
C PHE A 263 -15.90 5.95 0.26
N HIS A 264 -16.94 5.25 0.67
CA HIS A 264 -17.87 5.65 1.72
C HIS A 264 -18.31 4.44 2.54
N ILE A 265 -18.64 4.67 3.80
CA ILE A 265 -19.36 3.71 4.65
C ILE A 265 -20.66 4.39 5.10
N ILE A 266 -21.81 3.85 4.70
CA ILE A 266 -23.12 4.42 5.06
C ILE A 266 -23.27 4.41 6.59
N GLY A 267 -23.51 5.59 7.16
CA GLY A 267 -23.67 5.77 8.61
C GLY A 267 -22.37 6.02 9.38
N VAL A 268 -21.23 6.15 8.69
CA VAL A 268 -19.94 6.51 9.29
C VAL A 268 -19.49 7.89 8.84
N ILE A 269 -18.95 8.65 9.78
CA ILE A 269 -18.12 9.83 9.53
C ILE A 269 -16.71 9.44 9.94
N PHE A 270 -15.76 9.49 9.02
CA PHE A 270 -14.36 9.19 9.31
C PHE A 270 -13.76 10.28 10.19
N ASP A 271 -13.27 9.90 11.38
CA ASP A 271 -12.60 10.82 12.30
C ASP A 271 -11.31 11.39 11.72
N ARG A 272 -10.59 10.53 10.97
CA ARG A 272 -9.35 10.88 10.27
C ARG A 272 -9.30 10.18 8.92
N VAL A 273 -8.90 10.94 7.91
CA VAL A 273 -8.59 10.41 6.56
C VAL A 273 -7.21 10.89 6.17
N TYR A 274 -6.28 9.95 6.09
CA TYR A 274 -4.94 10.16 5.55
C TYR A 274 -5.01 9.92 4.05
N ARG A 275 -5.08 11.01 3.28
CA ARG A 275 -5.30 10.97 1.83
C ARG A 275 -4.04 10.58 1.08
N GLU A 276 -4.22 9.93 -0.08
CA GLU A 276 -3.15 9.62 -1.04
C GLU A 276 -2.00 8.81 -0.43
N GLY A 277 -2.29 8.04 0.62
CA GLY A 277 -1.31 7.20 1.31
C GLY A 277 -0.34 7.94 2.23
N GLY A 278 -0.35 9.28 2.28
CA GLY A 278 0.42 10.06 3.24
C GLY A 278 -0.06 9.80 4.67
N LEU A 279 0.85 9.79 5.66
CA LEU A 279 0.52 9.48 7.07
C LEU A 279 0.62 10.70 8.00
N THR A 280 0.65 11.90 7.43
CA THR A 280 0.67 13.18 8.16
C THR A 280 -0.59 13.99 7.86
N ASP A 281 -0.96 14.89 8.76
CA ASP A 281 -2.02 15.89 8.58
C ASP A 281 -3.35 15.34 8.07
N PRO A 282 -4.01 14.40 8.80
CA PRO A 282 -5.26 13.82 8.33
C PRO A 282 -6.38 14.85 8.26
N ALA A 283 -7.17 14.79 7.20
CA ALA A 283 -8.45 15.48 7.15
C ALA A 283 -9.41 14.86 8.17
N ARG A 284 -10.29 15.69 8.76
CA ARG A 284 -11.19 15.26 9.84
C ARG A 284 -12.66 15.37 9.43
N ASN A 285 -13.49 14.53 10.04
CA ASN A 285 -14.94 14.54 9.88
C ASN A 285 -15.36 14.41 8.40
N ILE A 286 -14.76 13.45 7.71
CA ILE A 286 -14.96 13.22 6.29
C ILE A 286 -16.01 12.11 6.10
N GLN A 287 -16.99 12.33 5.25
CA GLN A 287 -18.03 11.35 4.94
C GLN A 287 -17.63 10.42 3.78
N THR A 288 -16.97 10.95 2.75
CA THR A 288 -16.58 10.23 1.53
C THR A 288 -15.20 10.71 1.10
N THR A 289 -14.31 9.79 0.74
CA THR A 289 -12.96 10.13 0.28
C THR A 289 -12.71 9.67 -1.14
N LEU A 290 -11.98 10.47 -1.90
CA LEU A 290 -11.53 10.11 -3.25
C LEU A 290 -10.19 9.37 -3.15
N VAL A 291 -10.11 8.23 -3.83
CA VAL A 291 -8.86 7.47 -3.95
C VAL A 291 -8.61 7.23 -5.44
N PRO A 292 -7.56 7.85 -6.02
CA PRO A 292 -7.25 7.71 -7.43
C PRO A 292 -6.81 6.27 -7.78
N PRO A 293 -6.83 5.88 -9.07
CA PRO A 293 -6.18 4.66 -9.52
C PRO A 293 -4.70 4.65 -9.13
N GLY A 294 -4.22 3.53 -8.62
CA GLY A 294 -2.84 3.41 -8.11
C GLY A 294 -2.59 4.15 -6.79
N GLY A 295 -3.64 4.59 -6.12
CA GLY A 295 -3.57 5.33 -4.86
C GLY A 295 -4.15 4.56 -3.67
N ALA A 296 -3.94 5.13 -2.46
CA ALA A 296 -4.41 4.56 -1.21
C ALA A 296 -4.83 5.65 -0.23
N SER A 297 -5.59 5.27 0.81
CA SER A 297 -5.92 6.13 1.96
C SER A 297 -6.02 5.31 3.23
N VAL A 298 -5.67 5.92 4.37
CA VAL A 298 -5.90 5.31 5.70
C VAL A 298 -7.06 6.05 6.35
N LEU A 299 -8.04 5.29 6.84
CA LEU A 299 -9.28 5.83 7.39
C LEU A 299 -9.47 5.31 8.81
N ASP A 300 -9.55 6.23 9.77
CA ASP A 300 -9.87 5.91 11.17
C ASP A 300 -11.27 6.41 11.51
N PHE A 301 -12.07 5.58 12.19
CA PHE A 301 -13.40 5.94 12.66
C PHE A 301 -13.81 5.08 13.87
N GLN A 302 -14.85 5.53 14.58
CA GLN A 302 -15.39 4.82 15.73
C GLN A 302 -16.91 4.67 15.56
N PRO A 303 -17.44 3.45 15.30
CA PRO A 303 -18.88 3.24 15.20
C PRO A 303 -19.53 3.41 16.57
N GLN A 304 -20.60 4.19 16.62
CA GLN A 304 -21.31 4.55 17.87
C GLN A 304 -22.63 3.77 18.08
N VAL A 305 -23.12 3.11 17.04
CA VAL A 305 -24.42 2.41 17.04
C VAL A 305 -24.21 1.00 16.52
N PRO A 306 -24.82 -0.05 17.10
CA PRO A 306 -24.73 -1.41 16.56
C PRO A 306 -25.55 -1.55 15.28
N GLY A 307 -25.14 -2.46 14.40
CA GLY A 307 -25.82 -2.77 13.14
C GLY A 307 -24.88 -3.04 11.99
N ASP A 308 -25.43 -3.28 10.81
CA ASP A 308 -24.67 -3.51 9.60
C ASP A 308 -24.49 -2.21 8.81
N TYR A 309 -23.25 -1.87 8.57
CA TYR A 309 -22.85 -0.68 7.83
C TYR A 309 -22.35 -1.10 6.44
N THR A 310 -22.87 -0.46 5.39
CA THR A 310 -22.47 -0.77 4.01
C THR A 310 -21.26 0.04 3.59
N LEU A 311 -20.17 -0.63 3.27
CA LEU A 311 -19.03 -0.06 2.55
C LEU A 311 -19.38 -0.02 1.06
N LEU A 312 -19.09 1.07 0.37
CA LEU A 312 -19.38 1.17 -1.06
C LEU A 312 -18.49 2.22 -1.78
N ASP A 313 -18.44 2.10 -3.09
CA ASP A 313 -18.05 3.21 -3.96
C ASP A 313 -19.30 4.05 -4.26
N HIS A 314 -19.27 5.33 -3.83
CA HIS A 314 -20.43 6.24 -3.94
C HIS A 314 -20.68 6.78 -5.37
N ALA A 315 -19.91 6.36 -6.37
CA ALA A 315 -20.37 6.35 -7.76
C ALA A 315 -21.41 5.21 -7.89
N ILE A 316 -22.62 5.47 -7.38
CA ILE A 316 -23.55 4.50 -6.77
C ILE A 316 -23.92 3.31 -7.65
N PHE A 317 -24.02 3.47 -8.97
CA PHE A 317 -24.29 2.35 -9.88
C PHE A 317 -23.17 1.30 -9.96
N ARG A 318 -22.03 1.55 -9.33
CA ARG A 318 -20.96 0.57 -9.18
C ARG A 318 -21.30 -0.51 -8.14
N VAL A 319 -22.25 -0.24 -7.24
CA VAL A 319 -22.80 -1.26 -6.31
C VAL A 319 -23.38 -2.44 -7.09
N ASP A 320 -24.10 -2.17 -8.19
CA ASP A 320 -24.65 -3.22 -9.07
C ASP A 320 -23.56 -4.02 -9.82
N ARG A 321 -22.32 -3.55 -9.76
CA ARG A 321 -21.14 -4.21 -10.35
C ARG A 321 -20.24 -4.88 -9.29
N GLY A 322 -20.63 -4.82 -8.00
CA GLY A 322 -19.96 -5.48 -6.90
C GLY A 322 -19.13 -4.57 -5.97
N ALA A 323 -19.15 -3.23 -6.16
CA ALA A 323 -18.43 -2.29 -5.28
C ALA A 323 -19.16 -2.08 -3.95
N MET A 324 -19.37 -3.16 -3.20
CA MET A 324 -20.09 -3.20 -1.92
C MET A 324 -19.48 -4.21 -0.94
N GLY A 325 -19.55 -3.90 0.34
CA GLY A 325 -19.18 -4.78 1.45
C GLY A 325 -19.93 -4.41 2.72
N LEU A 326 -19.80 -5.20 3.76
CA LEU A 326 -20.45 -4.99 5.06
C LEU A 326 -19.40 -4.89 6.18
N LEU A 327 -19.65 -3.97 7.12
CA LEU A 327 -19.08 -3.94 8.45
C LEU A 327 -20.18 -4.20 9.45
N SER A 328 -20.15 -5.35 10.12
CA SER A 328 -21.09 -5.70 11.18
C SER A 328 -20.54 -5.21 12.52
N VAL A 329 -21.31 -4.38 13.20
CA VAL A 329 -20.95 -3.76 14.48
C VAL A 329 -21.85 -4.30 15.58
N GLU A 330 -21.25 -5.00 16.54
CA GLU A 330 -21.94 -5.53 17.72
C GLU A 330 -21.87 -4.53 18.88
N GLY A 331 -22.90 -4.50 19.74
CA GLY A 331 -22.87 -3.68 20.94
C GLY A 331 -24.25 -3.31 21.45
N PRO A 332 -24.31 -2.50 22.52
CA PRO A 332 -25.56 -2.00 23.06
C PRO A 332 -26.22 -0.99 22.14
N ALA A 333 -27.56 -0.97 22.13
CA ALA A 333 -28.32 0.06 21.42
C ALA A 333 -27.99 1.47 21.96
N ALA A 334 -27.97 2.46 21.08
CA ALA A 334 -27.68 3.86 21.40
C ALA A 334 -28.86 4.78 21.01
N PRO A 335 -29.97 4.74 21.75
CA PRO A 335 -31.23 5.44 21.39
C PRO A 335 -31.11 6.96 21.43
N ASP A 336 -30.10 7.49 22.12
CA ASP A 336 -29.82 8.94 22.12
C ASP A 336 -29.12 9.41 20.82
N ILE A 337 -28.52 8.49 20.09
CA ILE A 337 -27.85 8.76 18.80
C ILE A 337 -28.77 8.38 17.64
N TYR A 338 -29.42 7.20 17.71
CA TYR A 338 -30.21 6.65 16.62
C TYR A 338 -31.43 5.89 17.13
N LYS A 339 -32.62 6.40 16.81
CA LYS A 339 -33.90 5.75 17.16
C LYS A 339 -35.00 6.07 16.15
N LYS A 340 -35.93 5.13 15.99
CA LYS A 340 -37.19 5.39 15.32
C LYS A 340 -38.11 6.13 16.30
N VAL A 341 -38.78 7.20 15.86
CA VAL A 341 -39.68 8.02 16.69
C VAL A 341 -41.15 7.72 16.38
N LYS A 342 -41.49 7.31 15.14
CA LYS A 342 -42.83 6.88 14.69
C LYS A 342 -42.72 5.80 13.61
#